data_ad863e0465226f300a509113c6b15cc0
#
_entry.id   ad863e0465226f300a509113c6b15cc0
#
_cell.length_a   1.000
_cell.length_b   1.000
_cell.length_c   1.000
_cell.angle_alpha   90.00
_cell.angle_beta   90.00
_cell.angle_gamma   90.00
#
_symmetry.space_group_name_H-M   'P 1'
#
loop_
_entity.id
_entity.type
_entity.pdbx_description
1 polymer ?
#
loop_
_entity_poly.entity_id
_entity_poly.type
_entity_poly.pdbx_seq_one_letter_code
_entity_poly.pdbx_strand_id
1 'polypeptide(L)'
;MLPLILDQLQEAGVRPDNVRLTCAIGLHRKNRRDEIVDYLGAEAVSRVPAGNIVNHDAEDPEWMVDLGRSTLGDIVQVNRAVIESDLTISIGHTAGNPYGGFSGGYKMPATGLTSWRSIASHHSPGTMYGNDFVPATTSSRFRDQLTAIGAKMETAMPRPFFSVDAVLDSRSRQLGVYAGSIPEVEQASWPLATARTDLRLDIEPADVLLIGIPRNFHYGAGMGSNPILMMQAIGSSVVRAKNAFVDKPIVIAASVCDGWFNRSEFPPYEEAYAMLQTCQRPADMRGHEERLATDPEWIYQYRHNFGYYPFHAFSMIYMGGIAREHTSAVYIAGAKEPSFARGMGARTTATVEEALHEATDILGHKPKVIAVPELSKPAFHLTATRS
;
A
#
# COMPACT_ATOMS: atom_id res chain seq x y z
N MET A 1 -20.40 -5.23 8.90
CA MET A 1 -20.71 -5.85 7.58
C MET A 1 -20.69 -7.38 7.67
N LEU A 2 -19.61 -8.03 8.12
CA LEU A 2 -19.51 -9.49 8.13
C LEU A 2 -20.70 -10.21 8.79
N PRO A 3 -21.21 -9.84 9.99
CA PRO A 3 -22.35 -10.52 10.59
C PRO A 3 -23.59 -10.55 9.67
N LEU A 4 -23.91 -9.41 9.03
CA LEU A 4 -25.06 -9.32 8.10
C LEU A 4 -24.90 -10.19 6.86
N ILE A 5 -23.67 -10.31 6.33
CA ILE A 5 -23.36 -11.20 5.21
C ILE A 5 -23.56 -12.66 5.63
N LEU A 6 -23.08 -13.02 6.84
CA LEU A 6 -23.29 -14.37 7.36
C LEU A 6 -24.77 -14.70 7.61
N ASP A 7 -25.57 -13.71 8.03
CA ASP A 7 -27.03 -13.86 8.17
C ASP A 7 -27.66 -14.18 6.81
N GLN A 8 -27.34 -13.41 5.77
CA GLN A 8 -27.87 -13.62 4.41
C GLN A 8 -27.46 -14.98 3.84
N LEU A 9 -26.19 -15.41 4.06
CA LEU A 9 -25.74 -16.73 3.64
C LEU A 9 -26.51 -17.85 4.36
N GLN A 10 -26.75 -17.71 5.65
CA GLN A 10 -27.52 -18.68 6.44
C GLN A 10 -28.98 -18.73 6.00
N GLU A 11 -29.62 -17.58 5.77
CA GLU A 11 -31.00 -17.49 5.22
C GLU A 11 -31.12 -18.13 3.83
N ALA A 12 -30.07 -18.03 3.02
CA ALA A 12 -29.93 -18.70 1.72
C ALA A 12 -29.62 -20.20 1.82
N GLY A 13 -29.51 -20.76 3.03
CA GLY A 13 -29.28 -22.19 3.27
C GLY A 13 -27.78 -22.61 3.20
N VAL A 14 -26.86 -21.67 3.18
CA VAL A 14 -25.42 -21.98 3.22
C VAL A 14 -25.03 -22.43 4.63
N ARG A 15 -24.48 -23.64 4.72
CA ARG A 15 -24.00 -24.18 6.00
C ARG A 15 -22.67 -23.52 6.41
N PRO A 16 -22.41 -23.30 7.72
CA PRO A 16 -21.16 -22.74 8.20
C PRO A 16 -19.90 -23.46 7.68
N ASP A 17 -19.95 -24.77 7.55
CA ASP A 17 -18.83 -25.60 7.03
C ASP A 17 -18.46 -25.26 5.59
N ASN A 18 -19.38 -24.68 4.83
CA ASN A 18 -19.18 -24.24 3.45
C ASN A 18 -18.73 -22.77 3.35
N VAL A 19 -18.53 -22.09 4.50
CA VAL A 19 -18.04 -20.70 4.55
C VAL A 19 -16.55 -20.71 4.89
N ARG A 20 -15.75 -20.02 4.06
CA ARG A 20 -14.33 -19.76 4.31
C ARG A 20 -14.12 -18.25 4.44
N LEU A 21 -13.41 -17.82 5.45
CA LEU A 21 -12.90 -16.46 5.62
C LEU A 21 -11.40 -16.44 5.28
N THR A 22 -11.03 -15.71 4.23
CA THR A 22 -9.63 -15.54 3.83
C THR A 22 -9.20 -14.09 4.04
N CYS A 23 -8.21 -13.86 4.88
CA CYS A 23 -7.61 -12.54 5.02
C CYS A 23 -6.79 -12.21 3.77
N ALA A 24 -7.24 -11.23 3.01
CA ALA A 24 -6.63 -10.79 1.75
C ALA A 24 -5.43 -9.86 2.02
N ILE A 25 -4.35 -10.41 2.52
CA ILE A 25 -3.18 -9.66 3.05
C ILE A 25 -2.07 -9.42 2.04
N GLY A 26 -2.11 -10.05 0.86
CA GLY A 26 -1.04 -9.92 -0.13
C GLY A 26 0.33 -10.26 0.47
N LEU A 27 1.23 -9.27 0.49
CA LEU A 27 2.60 -9.40 1.02
C LEU A 27 2.73 -9.06 2.51
N HIS A 28 1.62 -8.65 3.16
CA HIS A 28 1.66 -8.26 4.55
C HIS A 28 1.84 -9.49 5.45
N ARG A 29 2.30 -9.27 6.70
CA ARG A 29 2.41 -10.33 7.69
C ARG A 29 1.05 -11.00 7.93
N LYS A 30 1.07 -12.26 8.25
CA LYS A 30 -0.14 -13.00 8.61
C LYS A 30 -0.75 -12.41 9.90
N ASN A 31 -2.09 -12.34 9.94
CA ASN A 31 -2.80 -11.95 11.15
C ASN A 31 -2.80 -13.09 12.17
N ARG A 32 -2.62 -12.77 13.45
CA ARG A 32 -2.84 -13.70 14.55
C ARG A 32 -4.35 -13.91 14.76
N ARG A 33 -4.69 -14.99 15.44
CA ARG A 33 -6.10 -15.32 15.68
C ARG A 33 -6.83 -14.26 16.51
N ASP A 34 -6.17 -13.72 17.53
CA ASP A 34 -6.68 -12.64 18.36
C ASP A 34 -6.92 -11.36 17.55
N GLU A 35 -6.00 -10.99 16.66
CA GLU A 35 -6.18 -9.84 15.75
C GLU A 35 -7.39 -10.03 14.82
N ILE A 36 -7.60 -11.24 14.28
CA ILE A 36 -8.77 -11.54 13.44
C ILE A 36 -10.06 -11.37 14.26
N VAL A 37 -10.06 -11.82 15.51
CA VAL A 37 -11.21 -11.65 16.43
C VAL A 37 -11.45 -10.18 16.73
N ASP A 38 -10.40 -9.41 16.96
CA ASP A 38 -10.51 -7.96 17.22
C ASP A 38 -11.05 -7.19 16.01
N TYR A 39 -10.65 -7.55 14.78
CA TYR A 39 -11.11 -6.88 13.57
C TYR A 39 -12.53 -7.27 13.15
N LEU A 40 -12.88 -8.55 13.26
CA LEU A 40 -14.14 -9.09 12.73
C LEU A 40 -15.24 -9.24 13.78
N GLY A 41 -14.86 -9.21 15.06
CA GLY A 41 -15.75 -9.46 16.19
C GLY A 41 -15.84 -10.96 16.55
N ALA A 42 -15.80 -11.26 17.86
CA ALA A 42 -15.83 -12.63 18.37
C ALA A 42 -17.08 -13.41 17.93
N GLU A 43 -18.24 -12.75 17.89
CA GLU A 43 -19.50 -13.36 17.44
C GLU A 43 -19.42 -13.83 15.98
N ALA A 44 -18.99 -12.95 15.06
CA ALA A 44 -18.88 -13.30 13.64
C ALA A 44 -17.86 -14.41 13.40
N VAL A 45 -16.71 -14.34 14.09
CA VAL A 45 -15.65 -15.34 13.99
C VAL A 45 -16.10 -16.72 14.50
N SER A 46 -16.93 -16.75 15.56
CA SER A 46 -17.44 -18.02 16.13
C SER A 46 -18.44 -18.75 15.22
N ARG A 47 -19.01 -18.06 14.25
CA ARG A 47 -19.98 -18.63 13.29
C ARG A 47 -19.31 -19.39 12.14
N VAL A 48 -17.99 -19.30 11.98
CA VAL A 48 -17.24 -19.98 10.93
C VAL A 48 -16.26 -20.95 11.59
N PRO A 49 -16.18 -22.23 11.13
CA PRO A 49 -15.23 -23.20 11.66
C PRO A 49 -13.81 -22.65 11.68
N ALA A 50 -13.07 -22.90 12.77
CA ALA A 50 -11.74 -22.32 12.98
C ALA A 50 -10.75 -22.65 11.85
N GLY A 51 -10.83 -23.85 11.27
CA GLY A 51 -10.01 -24.28 10.14
C GLY A 51 -10.35 -23.59 8.81
N ASN A 52 -11.51 -22.95 8.73
CA ASN A 52 -11.95 -22.22 7.54
C ASN A 52 -11.58 -20.71 7.61
N ILE A 53 -10.92 -20.27 8.68
CA ILE A 53 -10.45 -18.89 8.83
C ILE A 53 -8.95 -18.89 8.62
N VAL A 54 -8.50 -18.37 7.49
CA VAL A 54 -7.12 -18.49 7.02
C VAL A 54 -6.54 -17.14 6.57
N ASN A 55 -5.24 -17.01 6.66
CA ASN A 55 -4.51 -15.95 5.99
C ASN A 55 -4.13 -16.41 4.58
N HIS A 56 -4.15 -15.49 3.61
CA HIS A 56 -3.52 -15.71 2.32
C HIS A 56 -2.01 -15.95 2.50
N ASP A 57 -1.43 -16.80 1.63
CA ASP A 57 0.02 -17.02 1.53
C ASP A 57 0.45 -16.70 0.10
N ALA A 58 1.35 -15.72 -0.05
CA ALA A 58 1.73 -15.20 -1.36
C ALA A 58 2.71 -16.09 -2.15
N GLU A 59 3.13 -17.24 -1.59
CA GLU A 59 4.13 -18.15 -2.20
C GLU A 59 3.74 -19.64 -2.09
N ASP A 60 2.64 -19.98 -1.42
CA ASP A 60 2.28 -21.40 -1.24
C ASP A 60 1.85 -22.03 -2.57
N PRO A 61 2.66 -22.94 -3.16
CA PRO A 61 2.37 -23.54 -4.46
C PRO A 61 1.12 -24.44 -4.43
N GLU A 62 0.74 -24.98 -3.27
CA GLU A 62 -0.47 -25.81 -3.13
C GLU A 62 -1.74 -24.94 -3.18
N TRP A 63 -1.63 -23.66 -2.77
CA TRP A 63 -2.73 -22.74 -2.71
C TRP A 63 -2.76 -21.71 -3.86
N MET A 64 -1.79 -21.77 -4.79
CA MET A 64 -1.77 -20.91 -5.96
C MET A 64 -2.23 -21.62 -7.22
N VAL A 65 -3.09 -20.97 -7.99
CA VAL A 65 -3.48 -21.38 -9.35
C VAL A 65 -2.88 -20.38 -10.33
N ASP A 66 -2.10 -20.86 -11.28
CA ASP A 66 -1.54 -20.03 -12.35
C ASP A 66 -2.56 -19.88 -13.49
N LEU A 67 -3.04 -18.68 -13.72
CA LEU A 67 -3.95 -18.33 -14.80
C LEU A 67 -3.23 -17.74 -16.02
N GLY A 68 -1.90 -17.73 -16.01
CA GLY A 68 -1.07 -17.14 -17.05
C GLY A 68 -0.96 -15.62 -16.91
N ARG A 69 -1.23 -14.88 -17.99
CA ARG A 69 -1.08 -13.42 -17.99
C ARG A 69 -2.41 -12.71 -18.24
N SER A 70 -2.50 -11.49 -17.68
CA SER A 70 -3.58 -10.55 -17.97
C SER A 70 -3.46 -10.01 -19.41
N THR A 71 -4.46 -9.29 -19.89
CA THR A 71 -4.42 -8.59 -21.19
C THR A 71 -3.33 -7.53 -21.26
N LEU A 72 -2.81 -7.07 -20.13
CA LEU A 72 -1.70 -6.10 -20.05
C LEU A 72 -0.34 -6.75 -19.79
N GLY A 73 -0.29 -8.10 -19.76
CA GLY A 73 0.93 -8.88 -19.62
C GLY A 73 1.34 -9.17 -18.16
N ASP A 74 0.54 -8.77 -17.18
CA ASP A 74 0.80 -9.05 -15.76
C ASP A 74 0.65 -10.54 -15.46
N ILE A 75 1.48 -11.08 -14.59
CA ILE A 75 1.35 -12.46 -14.09
C ILE A 75 0.09 -12.56 -13.23
N VAL A 76 -0.71 -13.61 -13.41
CA VAL A 76 -1.92 -13.84 -12.65
C VAL A 76 -1.85 -15.22 -12.00
N GLN A 77 -1.30 -15.26 -10.80
CA GLN A 77 -1.30 -16.41 -9.90
C GLN A 77 -2.16 -16.08 -8.69
N VAL A 78 -3.27 -16.77 -8.54
CA VAL A 78 -4.32 -16.43 -7.59
C VAL A 78 -4.53 -17.53 -6.56
N ASN A 79 -4.97 -17.13 -5.36
CA ASN A 79 -5.35 -18.07 -4.31
C ASN A 79 -6.45 -19.03 -4.81
N ARG A 80 -6.18 -20.32 -4.68
CA ARG A 80 -7.05 -21.43 -5.12
C ARG A 80 -8.48 -21.30 -4.62
N ALA A 81 -8.67 -20.83 -3.37
CA ALA A 81 -9.99 -20.66 -2.78
C ALA A 81 -10.89 -19.71 -3.58
N VAL A 82 -10.31 -18.72 -4.29
CA VAL A 82 -11.06 -17.79 -5.15
C VAL A 82 -11.66 -18.52 -6.35
N ILE A 83 -10.88 -19.44 -6.94
CA ILE A 83 -11.26 -20.15 -8.17
C ILE A 83 -12.22 -21.32 -7.89
N GLU A 84 -12.04 -21.96 -6.73
CA GLU A 84 -12.81 -23.16 -6.37
C GLU A 84 -14.11 -22.86 -5.59
N SER A 85 -14.30 -21.62 -5.15
CA SER A 85 -15.53 -21.22 -4.45
C SER A 85 -16.67 -20.95 -5.44
N ASP A 86 -17.88 -21.45 -5.13
CA ASP A 86 -19.10 -21.18 -5.92
C ASP A 86 -19.43 -19.67 -5.98
N LEU A 87 -19.08 -18.94 -4.92
CA LEU A 87 -19.22 -17.49 -4.80
C LEU A 87 -18.10 -16.92 -3.92
N THR A 88 -17.39 -15.94 -4.44
CA THR A 88 -16.42 -15.16 -3.65
C THR A 88 -16.97 -13.78 -3.34
N ILE A 89 -17.13 -13.47 -2.05
CA ILE A 89 -17.58 -12.17 -1.55
C ILE A 89 -16.36 -11.38 -1.06
N SER A 90 -16.02 -10.30 -1.75
CA SER A 90 -14.97 -9.37 -1.35
C SER A 90 -15.54 -8.38 -0.33
N ILE A 91 -14.93 -8.29 0.86
CA ILE A 91 -15.36 -7.35 1.90
C ILE A 91 -14.20 -6.39 2.17
N GLY A 92 -14.42 -5.09 1.92
CA GLY A 92 -13.36 -4.11 2.03
C GLY A 92 -13.82 -2.70 2.37
N HIS A 93 -12.93 -1.75 2.12
CA HIS A 93 -13.26 -0.32 2.18
C HIS A 93 -12.66 0.42 1.00
N THR A 94 -13.38 1.43 0.54
CA THR A 94 -12.97 2.30 -0.55
C THR A 94 -12.52 3.66 -0.01
N ALA A 95 -11.29 4.03 -0.31
CA ALA A 95 -10.70 5.34 -0.02
C ALA A 95 -9.65 5.67 -1.09
N GLY A 96 -9.36 6.95 -1.32
CA GLY A 96 -8.20 7.34 -2.12
C GLY A 96 -6.92 6.76 -1.53
N ASN A 97 -6.13 6.10 -2.37
CA ASN A 97 -4.97 5.32 -1.95
C ASN A 97 -3.70 5.81 -2.66
N PRO A 98 -2.58 6.05 -1.95
CA PRO A 98 -1.34 6.49 -2.57
C PRO A 98 -0.73 5.46 -3.54
N TYR A 99 -1.19 4.23 -3.50
CA TYR A 99 -0.89 3.23 -4.53
C TYR A 99 -1.89 3.33 -5.68
N GLY A 100 -1.88 4.44 -6.41
CA GLY A 100 -2.50 4.66 -7.70
C GLY A 100 -4.02 4.47 -7.77
N GLY A 101 -4.79 5.34 -7.12
CA GLY A 101 -6.25 5.37 -7.22
C GLY A 101 -6.97 5.11 -5.90
N PHE A 102 -7.66 3.98 -5.78
CA PHE A 102 -8.51 3.64 -4.64
C PHE A 102 -8.12 2.29 -4.02
N SER A 103 -8.38 2.13 -2.71
CA SER A 103 -8.50 0.83 -2.06
C SER A 103 -9.88 0.21 -2.37
N GLY A 104 -10.09 -1.05 -1.99
CA GLY A 104 -11.32 -1.78 -2.35
C GLY A 104 -11.35 -2.21 -3.82
N GLY A 105 -12.52 -2.61 -4.30
CA GLY A 105 -12.72 -3.03 -5.67
C GLY A 105 -11.73 -4.12 -6.12
N TYR A 106 -11.30 -4.07 -7.37
CA TYR A 106 -10.32 -5.04 -7.90
C TYR A 106 -8.96 -5.03 -7.18
N LYS A 107 -8.62 -3.97 -6.43
CA LYS A 107 -7.38 -3.98 -5.64
C LYS A 107 -7.41 -5.07 -4.56
N MET A 108 -8.56 -5.36 -3.98
CA MET A 108 -8.70 -6.39 -2.96
C MET A 108 -8.24 -7.77 -3.47
N PRO A 109 -8.83 -8.37 -4.51
CA PRO A 109 -8.40 -9.66 -5.02
C PRO A 109 -7.05 -9.59 -5.76
N ALA A 110 -6.82 -8.59 -6.63
CA ALA A 110 -5.63 -8.53 -7.48
C ALA A 110 -4.32 -8.29 -6.70
N THR A 111 -4.38 -7.66 -5.53
CA THR A 111 -3.21 -7.46 -4.65
C THR A 111 -3.27 -8.38 -3.43
N GLY A 112 -4.45 -8.55 -2.82
CA GLY A 112 -4.60 -9.24 -1.55
C GLY A 112 -4.62 -10.77 -1.64
N LEU A 113 -4.95 -11.33 -2.81
CA LEU A 113 -5.15 -12.77 -3.01
C LEU A 113 -4.31 -13.35 -4.15
N THR A 114 -3.24 -12.68 -4.55
CA THR A 114 -2.33 -13.11 -5.61
C THR A 114 -0.92 -13.37 -5.08
N SER A 115 -0.12 -14.09 -5.87
CA SER A 115 1.28 -14.36 -5.54
C SER A 115 2.12 -13.08 -5.54
N TRP A 116 3.28 -13.16 -4.90
CA TRP A 116 4.25 -12.07 -4.94
C TRP A 116 4.67 -11.71 -6.38
N ARG A 117 4.74 -12.68 -7.31
CA ARG A 117 5.06 -12.43 -8.73
C ARG A 117 3.97 -11.61 -9.41
N SER A 118 2.71 -11.89 -9.11
CA SER A 118 1.59 -11.09 -9.60
C SER A 118 1.67 -9.67 -9.05
N ILE A 119 1.94 -9.53 -7.75
CA ILE A 119 2.10 -8.22 -7.09
C ILE A 119 3.29 -7.47 -7.67
N ALA A 120 4.43 -8.12 -7.91
CA ALA A 120 5.61 -7.52 -8.54
C ALA A 120 5.33 -6.95 -9.94
N SER A 121 4.37 -7.50 -10.67
CA SER A 121 3.99 -6.99 -11.99
C SER A 121 3.47 -5.55 -11.93
N HIS A 122 2.65 -5.23 -10.94
CA HIS A 122 2.04 -3.90 -10.79
C HIS A 122 2.65 -3.05 -9.66
N HIS A 123 3.37 -3.62 -8.69
CA HIS A 123 4.18 -2.89 -7.70
C HIS A 123 5.63 -2.74 -8.19
N SER A 124 5.80 -2.29 -9.41
CA SER A 124 7.10 -2.13 -10.06
C SER A 124 7.40 -0.66 -10.38
N PRO A 125 8.67 -0.27 -10.52
CA PRO A 125 9.03 1.08 -10.94
C PRO A 125 8.34 1.53 -12.23
N GLY A 126 8.16 0.60 -13.19
CA GLY A 126 7.50 0.89 -14.47
C GLY A 126 6.03 1.30 -14.33
N THR A 127 5.37 0.95 -13.24
CA THR A 127 4.01 1.38 -12.91
C THR A 127 4.03 2.54 -11.92
N MET A 128 4.81 2.42 -10.84
CA MET A 128 4.73 3.34 -9.70
C MET A 128 5.35 4.72 -9.97
N TYR A 129 6.28 4.83 -10.93
CA TYR A 129 6.94 6.11 -11.24
C TYR A 129 6.18 6.93 -12.30
N GLY A 130 5.02 6.43 -12.77
CA GLY A 130 4.14 7.15 -13.67
C GLY A 130 3.55 8.42 -13.04
N ASN A 131 3.26 9.40 -13.89
CA ASN A 131 2.61 10.65 -13.45
C ASN A 131 1.16 10.46 -13.02
N ASP A 132 0.54 9.36 -13.42
CA ASP A 132 -0.83 8.96 -13.12
C ASP A 132 -0.94 8.12 -11.82
N PHE A 133 0.19 7.82 -11.18
CA PHE A 133 0.22 7.06 -9.91
C PHE A 133 -0.07 7.98 -8.72
N VAL A 134 -1.34 8.40 -8.60
CA VAL A 134 -1.83 9.34 -7.57
C VAL A 134 -3.09 8.81 -6.90
N PRO A 135 -3.42 9.25 -5.66
CA PRO A 135 -4.67 8.87 -5.00
C PRO A 135 -5.91 9.37 -5.75
N ALA A 136 -7.04 8.69 -5.52
CA ALA A 136 -8.35 9.07 -6.03
C ALA A 136 -8.44 9.25 -7.56
N THR A 137 -7.48 8.68 -8.32
CA THR A 137 -7.59 8.61 -9.78
C THR A 137 -8.44 7.40 -10.19
N THR A 138 -9.32 7.61 -11.15
CA THR A 138 -10.16 6.56 -11.74
C THR A 138 -9.50 5.87 -12.92
N SER A 139 -8.45 6.46 -13.48
CA SER A 139 -7.69 5.93 -14.62
C SER A 139 -6.21 6.12 -14.37
N SER A 140 -5.46 5.03 -14.37
CA SER A 140 -4.01 4.99 -14.29
C SER A 140 -3.54 3.61 -14.74
N ARG A 141 -2.27 3.51 -15.13
CA ARG A 141 -1.68 2.21 -15.46
C ARG A 141 -1.88 1.19 -14.33
N PHE A 142 -1.74 1.61 -13.09
CA PHE A 142 -1.94 0.73 -11.94
C PHE A 142 -3.39 0.22 -11.86
N ARG A 143 -4.39 1.11 -12.02
CA ARG A 143 -5.81 0.71 -12.02
C ARG A 143 -6.13 -0.25 -13.16
N ASP A 144 -5.63 0.04 -14.36
CA ASP A 144 -5.85 -0.79 -15.54
C ASP A 144 -5.26 -2.20 -15.33
N GLN A 145 -4.08 -2.31 -14.72
CA GLN A 145 -3.47 -3.60 -14.37
C GLN A 145 -4.33 -4.37 -13.35
N LEU A 146 -4.80 -3.72 -12.27
CA LEU A 146 -5.67 -4.36 -11.29
C LEU A 146 -6.98 -4.86 -11.91
N THR A 147 -7.59 -4.06 -12.78
CA THR A 147 -8.80 -4.42 -13.52
C THR A 147 -8.54 -5.60 -14.45
N ALA A 148 -7.44 -5.59 -15.20
CA ALA A 148 -7.08 -6.67 -16.10
C ALA A 148 -6.77 -7.99 -15.37
N ILE A 149 -6.11 -7.93 -14.20
CA ILE A 149 -5.88 -9.08 -13.32
C ILE A 149 -7.20 -9.61 -12.77
N GLY A 150 -8.06 -8.75 -12.22
CA GLY A 150 -9.36 -9.12 -11.69
C GLY A 150 -10.26 -9.75 -12.74
N ALA A 151 -10.36 -9.15 -13.93
CA ALA A 151 -11.11 -9.70 -15.06
C ALA A 151 -10.59 -11.09 -15.47
N LYS A 152 -9.25 -11.29 -15.47
CA LYS A 152 -8.66 -12.60 -15.74
C LYS A 152 -9.03 -13.63 -14.67
N MET A 153 -9.10 -13.24 -13.39
CA MET A 153 -9.56 -14.11 -12.31
C MET A 153 -11.03 -14.50 -12.53
N GLU A 154 -11.89 -13.54 -12.84
CA GLU A 154 -13.34 -13.78 -13.05
C GLU A 154 -13.63 -14.74 -14.22
N THR A 155 -12.76 -14.77 -15.25
CA THR A 155 -12.92 -15.77 -16.34
C THR A 155 -12.67 -17.22 -15.90
N ALA A 156 -12.00 -17.43 -14.77
CA ALA A 156 -11.71 -18.75 -14.22
C ALA A 156 -12.62 -19.14 -13.04
N MET A 157 -13.43 -18.20 -12.55
CA MET A 157 -14.35 -18.42 -11.43
C MET A 157 -15.70 -18.94 -11.89
N PRO A 158 -16.42 -19.73 -11.05
CA PRO A 158 -17.80 -20.14 -11.35
C PRO A 158 -18.77 -18.95 -11.47
N ARG A 159 -18.51 -17.88 -10.69
CA ARG A 159 -19.26 -16.61 -10.72
C ARG A 159 -18.30 -15.44 -10.49
N PRO A 160 -18.55 -14.27 -11.09
CA PRO A 160 -17.79 -13.05 -10.81
C PRO A 160 -17.82 -12.70 -9.31
N PHE A 161 -16.86 -11.88 -8.88
CA PHE A 161 -16.86 -11.37 -7.51
C PHE A 161 -18.14 -10.61 -7.16
N PHE A 162 -18.64 -10.87 -5.97
CA PHE A 162 -19.60 -9.99 -5.31
C PHE A 162 -18.84 -9.15 -4.27
N SER A 163 -18.86 -7.83 -4.41
CA SER A 163 -18.14 -6.93 -3.52
C SER A 163 -19.09 -6.24 -2.54
N VAL A 164 -18.60 -6.06 -1.31
CA VAL A 164 -19.25 -5.24 -0.26
C VAL A 164 -18.20 -4.30 0.31
N ASP A 165 -18.17 -3.07 -0.15
CA ASP A 165 -17.19 -2.06 0.25
C ASP A 165 -17.84 -0.92 1.03
N ALA A 166 -17.17 -0.46 2.09
CA ALA A 166 -17.57 0.71 2.84
C ALA A 166 -16.67 1.91 2.55
N VAL A 167 -17.22 3.11 2.50
CA VAL A 167 -16.46 4.34 2.61
C VAL A 167 -16.48 4.78 4.08
N LEU A 168 -15.31 5.01 4.66
CA LEU A 168 -15.14 5.33 6.08
C LEU A 168 -14.66 6.77 6.27
N ASP A 169 -15.07 7.42 7.36
CA ASP A 169 -14.50 8.69 7.78
C ASP A 169 -13.17 8.50 8.56
N SER A 170 -12.57 9.60 9.02
CA SER A 170 -11.31 9.57 9.78
C SER A 170 -11.41 8.92 11.17
N ARG A 171 -12.62 8.60 11.62
CA ARG A 171 -12.92 7.88 12.87
C ARG A 171 -13.43 6.47 12.63
N SER A 172 -13.22 5.93 11.43
CA SER A 172 -13.67 4.62 10.98
C SER A 172 -15.20 4.42 11.01
N ARG A 173 -16.00 5.51 11.02
CA ARG A 173 -17.46 5.41 10.89
C ARG A 173 -17.83 5.25 9.42
N GLN A 174 -18.82 4.42 9.14
CA GLN A 174 -19.33 4.18 7.79
C GLN A 174 -20.09 5.41 7.27
N LEU A 175 -19.61 5.99 6.17
CA LEU A 175 -20.30 7.05 5.43
C LEU A 175 -21.23 6.49 4.37
N GLY A 176 -20.92 5.33 3.81
CA GLY A 176 -21.73 4.58 2.86
C GLY A 176 -21.25 3.15 2.74
N VAL A 177 -22.15 2.25 2.38
CA VAL A 177 -21.85 0.84 2.09
C VAL A 177 -22.44 0.52 0.71
N TYR A 178 -21.66 -0.11 -0.12
CA TYR A 178 -21.98 -0.42 -1.51
C TYR A 178 -21.81 -1.93 -1.73
N ALA A 179 -22.75 -2.55 -2.44
CA ALA A 179 -22.70 -3.98 -2.71
C ALA A 179 -23.16 -4.26 -4.15
N GLY A 180 -22.51 -5.21 -4.81
CA GLY A 180 -22.77 -5.58 -6.19
C GLY A 180 -21.54 -6.19 -6.86
N SER A 181 -21.48 -6.18 -8.18
CA SER A 181 -20.25 -6.48 -8.92
C SER A 181 -19.18 -5.44 -8.62
N ILE A 182 -17.91 -5.82 -8.74
CA ILE A 182 -16.79 -4.87 -8.45
C ILE A 182 -16.92 -3.59 -9.28
N PRO A 183 -17.18 -3.61 -10.61
CA PRO A 183 -17.33 -2.38 -11.38
C PRO A 183 -18.47 -1.47 -10.89
N GLU A 184 -19.62 -2.03 -10.50
CA GLU A 184 -20.75 -1.27 -9.97
C GLU A 184 -20.40 -0.62 -8.62
N VAL A 185 -19.74 -1.37 -7.73
CA VAL A 185 -19.30 -0.87 -6.42
C VAL A 185 -18.24 0.23 -6.59
N GLU A 186 -17.28 0.06 -7.49
CA GLU A 186 -16.29 1.10 -7.81
C GLU A 186 -16.97 2.38 -8.32
N GLN A 187 -17.86 2.26 -9.30
CA GLN A 187 -18.58 3.40 -9.87
C GLN A 187 -19.41 4.14 -8.81
N ALA A 188 -20.08 3.42 -7.92
CA ALA A 188 -20.95 4.01 -6.92
C ALA A 188 -20.19 4.60 -5.71
N SER A 189 -19.09 3.99 -5.28
CA SER A 189 -18.35 4.37 -4.07
C SER A 189 -17.27 5.45 -4.30
N TRP A 190 -16.66 5.49 -5.49
CA TRP A 190 -15.55 6.40 -5.78
C TRP A 190 -15.87 7.89 -5.64
N PRO A 191 -17.07 8.41 -6.02
CA PRO A 191 -17.39 9.81 -5.80
C PRO A 191 -17.35 10.21 -4.32
N LEU A 192 -17.91 9.38 -3.41
CA LEU A 192 -17.85 9.64 -1.98
C LEU A 192 -16.43 9.48 -1.42
N ALA A 193 -15.70 8.47 -1.88
CA ALA A 193 -14.30 8.25 -1.48
C ALA A 193 -13.39 9.41 -1.94
N THR A 194 -13.60 9.96 -3.14
CA THR A 194 -12.91 11.14 -3.64
C THR A 194 -13.23 12.36 -2.77
N ALA A 195 -14.50 12.65 -2.54
CA ALA A 195 -14.93 13.79 -1.71
C ALA A 195 -14.35 13.74 -0.28
N ARG A 196 -14.18 12.52 0.24
CA ARG A 196 -13.55 12.29 1.55
C ARG A 196 -12.02 12.44 1.52
N THR A 197 -11.39 12.18 0.36
CA THR A 197 -9.93 12.14 0.22
C THR A 197 -9.35 13.49 -0.25
N ASP A 198 -10.03 14.18 -1.16
CA ASP A 198 -9.53 15.42 -1.75
C ASP A 198 -9.59 16.60 -0.77
N LEU A 199 -8.46 17.27 -0.64
CA LEU A 199 -8.33 18.53 0.09
C LEU A 199 -7.84 19.61 -0.90
N ARG A 200 -8.74 20.49 -1.26
CA ARG A 200 -8.46 21.62 -2.15
C ARG A 200 -8.03 22.82 -1.33
N LEU A 201 -6.86 23.36 -1.66
CA LEU A 201 -6.27 24.51 -1.00
C LEU A 201 -6.34 25.74 -1.94
N ASP A 202 -6.90 26.83 -1.46
CA ASP A 202 -6.97 28.10 -2.21
C ASP A 202 -5.62 28.85 -2.17
N ILE A 203 -4.60 28.20 -2.72
CA ILE A 203 -3.22 28.68 -2.81
C ILE A 203 -2.66 28.41 -4.21
N GLU A 204 -1.59 29.12 -4.55
CA GLU A 204 -0.73 28.76 -5.68
C GLU A 204 0.11 27.53 -5.32
N PRO A 205 0.60 26.75 -6.32
CA PRO A 205 1.51 25.62 -6.07
C PRO A 205 2.69 26.03 -5.18
N ALA A 206 3.03 25.17 -4.23
CA ALA A 206 4.11 25.38 -3.29
C ALA A 206 5.43 24.77 -3.78
N ASP A 207 6.56 25.24 -3.24
CA ASP A 207 7.91 24.80 -3.61
C ASP A 207 8.39 23.66 -2.70
N VAL A 208 7.94 23.64 -1.43
CA VAL A 208 8.45 22.76 -0.39
C VAL A 208 7.31 22.05 0.34
N LEU A 209 7.41 20.72 0.41
CA LEU A 209 6.62 19.87 1.30
C LEU A 209 7.40 19.62 2.59
N LEU A 210 6.91 20.12 3.70
CA LEU A 210 7.45 19.84 5.04
C LEU A 210 6.58 18.82 5.77
N ILE A 211 7.18 17.68 6.18
CA ILE A 211 6.46 16.60 6.85
C ILE A 211 7.16 16.16 8.13
N GLY A 212 6.37 15.74 9.13
CA GLY A 212 6.85 15.05 10.31
C GLY A 212 6.63 13.54 10.19
N ILE A 213 7.68 12.74 10.37
CA ILE A 213 7.59 11.28 10.36
C ILE A 213 7.84 10.78 11.78
N PRO A 214 6.80 10.36 12.52
CA PRO A 214 6.96 9.83 13.86
C PRO A 214 7.70 8.49 13.84
N ARG A 215 8.34 8.14 14.95
CA ARG A 215 9.06 6.86 15.09
C ARG A 215 8.14 5.66 14.87
N ASN A 216 6.92 5.73 15.40
CA ASN A 216 5.91 4.69 15.27
C ASN A 216 4.77 5.23 14.39
N PHE A 217 4.49 4.55 13.29
CA PHE A 217 3.51 5.01 12.34
C PHE A 217 3.02 3.82 11.50
N HIS A 218 1.89 3.85 10.90
CA HIS A 218 1.21 2.96 9.96
C HIS A 218 1.57 1.45 10.02
N TYR A 219 2.83 1.07 9.79
CA TYR A 219 3.34 -0.30 9.91
C TYR A 219 3.90 -0.64 11.30
N GLY A 220 3.54 0.12 12.34
CA GLY A 220 3.93 -0.17 13.71
C GLY A 220 5.23 0.49 14.15
N ALA A 221 5.97 -0.21 15.01
CA ALA A 221 7.17 0.32 15.64
C ALA A 221 8.32 0.49 14.64
N GLY A 222 8.95 1.66 14.65
CA GLY A 222 10.19 1.92 13.95
C GLY A 222 10.05 2.43 12.52
N MET A 223 8.85 2.81 12.07
CA MET A 223 8.70 3.33 10.70
C MET A 223 9.57 4.57 10.42
N GLY A 224 9.64 5.53 11.34
CA GLY A 224 10.52 6.70 11.22
C GLY A 224 12.00 6.40 11.50
N SER A 225 12.32 5.23 12.05
CA SER A 225 13.68 4.75 12.31
C SER A 225 14.26 3.98 11.14
N ASN A 226 13.43 3.12 10.52
CA ASN A 226 13.81 2.29 9.39
C ASN A 226 13.91 3.13 8.11
N PRO A 227 15.08 3.19 7.45
CA PRO A 227 15.29 4.06 6.29
C PRO A 227 14.39 3.72 5.10
N ILE A 228 14.07 2.46 4.87
CA ILE A 228 13.17 2.01 3.79
C ILE A 228 11.74 2.50 4.05
N LEU A 229 11.21 2.26 5.25
CA LEU A 229 9.84 2.65 5.62
C LEU A 229 9.70 4.18 5.72
N MET A 230 10.72 4.86 6.20
CA MET A 230 10.77 6.32 6.20
C MET A 230 10.66 6.87 4.77
N MET A 231 11.48 6.37 3.85
CA MET A 231 11.41 6.82 2.45
C MET A 231 10.10 6.42 1.76
N GLN A 232 9.53 5.26 2.11
CA GLN A 232 8.18 4.87 1.66
C GLN A 232 7.14 5.91 2.09
N ALA A 233 7.18 6.38 3.33
CA ALA A 233 6.28 7.42 3.83
C ALA A 233 6.45 8.74 3.06
N ILE A 234 7.69 9.11 2.74
CA ILE A 234 8.01 10.30 1.93
C ILE A 234 7.44 10.14 0.52
N GLY A 235 7.73 9.02 -0.18
CA GLY A 235 7.20 8.78 -1.52
C GLY A 235 5.67 8.79 -1.57
N SER A 236 5.03 8.17 -0.57
CA SER A 236 3.58 8.20 -0.38
C SER A 236 3.03 9.62 -0.18
N SER A 237 3.78 10.50 0.48
CA SER A 237 3.40 11.90 0.68
C SER A 237 3.56 12.72 -0.58
N VAL A 238 4.60 12.45 -1.36
CA VAL A 238 4.83 13.10 -2.66
C VAL A 238 3.66 12.84 -3.60
N VAL A 239 3.21 11.59 -3.76
CA VAL A 239 2.07 11.30 -4.64
C VAL A 239 0.76 11.89 -4.14
N ARG A 240 0.57 11.94 -2.81
CA ARG A 240 -0.62 12.56 -2.20
C ARG A 240 -0.67 14.08 -2.38
N ALA A 241 0.46 14.71 -2.46
CA ALA A 241 0.55 16.16 -2.52
C ALA A 241 0.88 16.70 -3.93
N LYS A 242 1.06 15.81 -4.92
CA LYS A 242 1.57 16.16 -6.24
C LYS A 242 0.88 17.36 -6.89
N ASN A 243 -0.43 17.46 -6.79
CA ASN A 243 -1.23 18.50 -7.42
C ASN A 243 -1.24 19.84 -6.63
N ALA A 244 -0.52 19.91 -5.51
CA ALA A 244 -0.38 21.11 -4.69
C ALA A 244 1.00 21.78 -4.81
N PHE A 245 1.89 21.24 -5.64
CA PHE A 245 3.28 21.67 -5.76
C PHE A 245 3.68 21.98 -7.19
N VAL A 246 4.75 22.78 -7.31
CA VAL A 246 5.47 22.97 -8.56
C VAL A 246 6.02 21.65 -9.09
N ASP A 247 6.43 21.63 -10.35
CA ASP A 247 7.15 20.45 -10.86
C ASP A 247 8.46 20.25 -10.07
N LYS A 248 8.69 19.02 -9.60
CA LYS A 248 9.86 18.63 -8.79
C LYS A 248 10.07 19.50 -7.54
N PRO A 249 9.13 19.51 -6.59
CA PRO A 249 9.29 20.25 -5.34
C PRO A 249 10.46 19.70 -4.51
N ILE A 250 10.83 20.42 -3.47
CA ILE A 250 11.73 19.92 -2.42
C ILE A 250 10.89 19.31 -1.31
N VAL A 251 11.33 18.17 -0.77
CA VAL A 251 10.73 17.58 0.44
C VAL A 251 11.68 17.72 1.61
N ILE A 252 11.17 18.22 2.73
CA ILE A 252 11.86 18.24 4.02
C ILE A 252 11.08 17.36 4.99
N ALA A 253 11.71 16.29 5.47
CA ALA A 253 11.11 15.37 6.42
C ALA A 253 11.86 15.43 7.77
N ALA A 254 11.15 15.79 8.82
CA ALA A 254 11.67 15.67 10.18
C ALA A 254 11.53 14.20 10.62
N SER A 255 12.66 13.50 10.85
CA SER A 255 12.67 12.10 11.25
C SER A 255 13.92 11.74 12.04
N VAL A 256 13.76 10.82 13.00
CA VAL A 256 14.90 10.33 13.80
C VAL A 256 15.88 9.48 13.00
N CYS A 257 15.43 8.76 12.01
CA CYS A 257 16.21 7.91 11.10
C CYS A 257 17.51 7.37 11.74
N ASP A 258 17.35 6.52 12.76
CA ASP A 258 18.47 5.95 13.52
C ASP A 258 18.94 4.58 12.99
N GLY A 259 18.37 4.13 11.87
CA GLY A 259 18.75 2.88 11.21
C GLY A 259 18.26 1.63 11.94
N TRP A 260 17.30 1.75 12.86
CA TRP A 260 16.74 0.58 13.53
C TRP A 260 15.76 -0.17 12.62
N PHE A 261 16.03 -1.45 12.40
CA PHE A 261 15.16 -2.38 11.69
C PHE A 261 14.41 -3.26 12.69
N ASN A 262 13.08 -3.29 12.59
CA ASN A 262 12.27 -4.25 13.33
C ASN A 262 12.40 -5.65 12.68
N ARG A 263 13.42 -6.39 13.11
CA ARG A 263 13.76 -7.70 12.53
C ARG A 263 12.67 -8.76 12.74
N SER A 264 11.78 -8.59 13.70
CA SER A 264 10.70 -9.55 13.94
C SER A 264 9.56 -9.41 12.93
N GLU A 265 9.22 -8.18 12.55
CA GLU A 265 8.16 -7.92 11.56
C GLU A 265 8.70 -7.78 10.14
N PHE A 266 9.91 -7.20 10.00
CA PHE A 266 10.55 -6.93 8.70
C PHE A 266 11.89 -7.64 8.56
N PRO A 267 11.94 -8.99 8.66
CA PRO A 267 13.20 -9.73 8.72
C PRO A 267 14.16 -9.46 7.55
N PRO A 268 13.72 -9.35 6.26
CA PRO A 268 14.64 -9.17 5.13
C PRO A 268 15.07 -7.71 4.88
N TYR A 269 14.57 -6.74 5.66
CA TYR A 269 14.76 -5.32 5.32
C TYR A 269 16.20 -4.83 5.42
N GLU A 270 16.96 -5.35 6.38
CA GLU A 270 18.37 -4.98 6.53
C GLU A 270 19.19 -5.51 5.34
N GLU A 271 18.91 -6.72 4.87
CA GLU A 271 19.53 -7.29 3.68
C GLU A 271 19.11 -6.52 2.42
N ALA A 272 17.81 -6.20 2.27
CA ALA A 272 17.31 -5.39 1.17
C ALA A 272 17.95 -3.99 1.14
N TYR A 273 18.16 -3.37 2.30
CA TYR A 273 18.89 -2.11 2.41
C TYR A 273 20.36 -2.24 1.96
N ALA A 274 21.05 -3.30 2.39
CA ALA A 274 22.41 -3.58 1.96
C ALA A 274 22.51 -3.81 0.44
N MET A 275 21.57 -4.55 -0.15
CA MET A 275 21.51 -4.71 -1.60
C MET A 275 21.31 -3.38 -2.33
N LEU A 276 20.43 -2.50 -1.80
CA LEU A 276 20.22 -1.18 -2.39
C LEU A 276 21.50 -0.34 -2.47
N GLN A 277 22.44 -0.52 -1.53
CA GLN A 277 23.73 0.20 -1.56
C GLN A 277 24.60 -0.19 -2.75
N THR A 278 24.32 -1.30 -3.42
CA THR A 278 25.02 -1.73 -4.65
C THR A 278 24.34 -1.22 -5.92
N CYS A 279 23.17 -0.58 -5.81
CA CYS A 279 22.38 -0.06 -6.91
C CYS A 279 22.55 1.45 -7.07
N GLN A 280 22.47 1.96 -8.29
CA GLN A 280 22.49 3.40 -8.54
C GLN A 280 21.14 4.05 -8.24
N ARG A 281 20.04 3.33 -8.50
CA ARG A 281 18.68 3.79 -8.30
C ARG A 281 17.81 2.70 -7.67
N PRO A 282 16.76 3.06 -6.95
CA PRO A 282 15.80 2.09 -6.42
C PRO A 282 15.24 1.12 -7.49
N ALA A 283 15.04 1.58 -8.73
CA ALA A 283 14.56 0.76 -9.83
C ALA A 283 15.49 -0.40 -10.20
N ASP A 284 16.79 -0.26 -9.93
CA ASP A 284 17.81 -1.28 -10.27
C ASP A 284 17.71 -2.50 -9.33
N MET A 285 16.99 -2.36 -8.21
CA MET A 285 16.68 -3.46 -7.28
C MET A 285 15.90 -4.62 -7.91
N ARG A 286 15.29 -4.42 -9.09
CA ARG A 286 14.60 -5.50 -9.82
C ARG A 286 15.48 -6.71 -10.08
N GLY A 287 16.77 -6.53 -10.26
CA GLY A 287 17.74 -7.63 -10.42
C GLY A 287 17.91 -8.52 -9.17
N HIS A 288 17.43 -8.08 -8.02
CA HIS A 288 17.56 -8.79 -6.75
C HIS A 288 16.24 -9.40 -6.25
N GLU A 289 15.10 -9.11 -6.90
CA GLU A 289 13.76 -9.51 -6.46
C GLU A 289 13.64 -11.02 -6.23
N GLU A 290 13.97 -11.81 -7.26
CA GLU A 290 13.83 -13.28 -7.20
C GLU A 290 14.68 -13.86 -6.06
N ARG A 291 15.92 -13.43 -5.93
CA ARG A 291 16.85 -13.93 -4.90
C ARG A 291 16.28 -13.76 -3.49
N LEU A 292 15.80 -12.57 -3.15
CA LEU A 292 15.31 -12.28 -1.80
C LEU A 292 13.90 -12.85 -1.59
N ALA A 293 13.03 -12.74 -2.60
CA ALA A 293 11.63 -13.17 -2.50
C ALA A 293 11.48 -14.69 -2.40
N THR A 294 12.47 -15.46 -2.86
CA THR A 294 12.45 -16.94 -2.79
C THR A 294 13.42 -17.52 -1.77
N ASP A 295 14.03 -16.67 -0.94
CA ASP A 295 14.92 -17.13 0.13
C ASP A 295 14.15 -17.96 1.17
N PRO A 296 14.55 -19.22 1.42
CA PRO A 296 13.82 -20.12 2.31
C PRO A 296 13.74 -19.61 3.76
N GLU A 297 14.77 -18.90 4.24
CA GLU A 297 14.78 -18.33 5.60
C GLU A 297 13.70 -17.27 5.75
N TRP A 298 13.62 -16.33 4.79
CA TRP A 298 12.63 -15.24 4.85
C TRP A 298 11.21 -15.74 4.61
N ILE A 299 11.02 -16.77 3.76
CA ILE A 299 9.72 -17.45 3.59
C ILE A 299 9.32 -18.15 4.89
N TYR A 300 10.26 -18.78 5.60
CA TYR A 300 9.99 -19.38 6.91
C TYR A 300 9.55 -18.33 7.94
N GLN A 301 10.24 -17.19 8.02
CA GLN A 301 9.88 -16.09 8.92
C GLN A 301 8.46 -15.54 8.60
N TYR A 302 8.10 -15.40 7.34
CA TYR A 302 6.77 -15.01 6.90
C TYR A 302 5.70 -16.04 7.31
N ARG A 303 5.95 -17.31 7.09
CA ARG A 303 4.95 -18.37 7.34
C ARG A 303 4.74 -18.66 8.81
N HIS A 304 5.78 -18.64 9.62
CA HIS A 304 5.78 -19.16 10.98
C HIS A 304 5.99 -18.10 12.07
N ASN A 305 6.63 -16.99 11.75
CA ASN A 305 7.03 -15.98 12.73
C ASN A 305 6.38 -14.61 12.51
N PHE A 306 5.33 -14.52 11.68
CA PHE A 306 4.59 -13.30 11.41
C PHE A 306 5.46 -12.16 10.83
N GLY A 307 6.52 -12.48 10.11
CA GLY A 307 7.26 -11.53 9.30
C GLY A 307 6.47 -11.11 8.06
N TYR A 308 6.76 -9.91 7.54
CA TYR A 308 6.27 -9.52 6.21
C TYR A 308 6.94 -10.38 5.13
N TYR A 309 6.21 -10.62 4.03
CA TYR A 309 6.76 -11.37 2.90
C TYR A 309 7.99 -10.66 2.33
N PRO A 310 9.05 -11.37 1.91
CA PRO A 310 10.33 -10.75 1.51
C PRO A 310 10.19 -9.69 0.40
N PHE A 311 9.37 -9.92 -0.61
CA PHE A 311 9.13 -8.95 -1.68
C PHE A 311 8.54 -7.61 -1.18
N HIS A 312 7.94 -7.58 0.01
CA HIS A 312 7.42 -6.34 0.59
C HIS A 312 8.50 -5.25 0.71
N ALA A 313 9.74 -5.61 1.01
CA ALA A 313 10.86 -4.66 1.09
C ALA A 313 11.08 -3.93 -0.25
N PHE A 314 11.00 -4.65 -1.38
CA PHE A 314 11.13 -4.04 -2.71
C PHE A 314 9.99 -3.08 -3.02
N SER A 315 8.74 -3.47 -2.73
CA SER A 315 7.59 -2.58 -2.90
C SER A 315 7.77 -1.27 -2.12
N MET A 316 8.31 -1.34 -0.89
CA MET A 316 8.59 -0.15 -0.08
C MET A 316 9.77 0.68 -0.61
N ILE A 317 10.82 0.04 -1.10
CA ILE A 317 11.96 0.71 -1.76
C ILE A 317 11.48 1.44 -3.02
N TYR A 318 10.64 0.81 -3.84
CA TYR A 318 10.08 1.44 -5.04
C TYR A 318 9.17 2.62 -4.69
N MET A 319 8.33 2.47 -3.68
CA MET A 319 7.51 3.59 -3.21
C MET A 319 8.36 4.75 -2.70
N GLY A 320 9.44 4.47 -1.97
CA GLY A 320 10.43 5.48 -1.58
C GLY A 320 11.14 6.12 -2.77
N GLY A 321 11.40 5.33 -3.83
CA GLY A 321 12.01 5.79 -5.07
C GLY A 321 11.21 6.85 -5.81
N ILE A 322 9.88 6.89 -5.64
CA ILE A 322 9.01 7.92 -6.20
C ILE A 322 9.48 9.32 -5.80
N ALA A 323 9.94 9.48 -4.55
CA ALA A 323 10.45 10.77 -4.10
C ALA A 323 11.67 11.23 -4.92
N ARG A 324 12.58 10.32 -5.29
CA ARG A 324 13.73 10.65 -6.16
C ARG A 324 13.32 11.03 -7.58
N GLU A 325 12.28 10.38 -8.12
CA GLU A 325 11.82 10.63 -9.49
C GLU A 325 11.05 11.96 -9.62
N HIS A 326 10.28 12.32 -8.58
CA HIS A 326 9.32 13.43 -8.65
C HIS A 326 9.71 14.65 -7.79
N THR A 327 10.91 14.70 -7.21
CA THR A 327 11.39 15.85 -6.44
C THR A 327 12.78 16.28 -6.90
N SER A 328 13.15 17.54 -6.66
CA SER A 328 14.50 18.06 -6.89
C SER A 328 15.47 17.71 -5.77
N ALA A 329 14.96 17.59 -4.54
CA ALA A 329 15.73 17.13 -3.38
C ALA A 329 14.80 16.58 -2.29
N VAL A 330 15.33 15.63 -1.50
CA VAL A 330 14.71 15.16 -0.25
C VAL A 330 15.69 15.39 0.87
N TYR A 331 15.27 16.09 1.92
CA TYR A 331 16.05 16.33 3.13
C TYR A 331 15.45 15.57 4.30
N ILE A 332 16.32 14.90 5.07
CA ILE A 332 15.97 14.35 6.38
C ILE A 332 16.61 15.24 7.45
N ALA A 333 15.77 15.99 8.16
CA ALA A 333 16.19 16.86 9.24
C ALA A 333 16.13 16.11 10.57
N GLY A 334 17.24 16.15 11.34
CA GLY A 334 17.32 15.54 12.67
C GLY A 334 17.62 14.04 12.66
N ALA A 335 18.11 13.47 11.56
CA ALA A 335 18.53 12.06 11.50
C ALA A 335 19.65 11.80 12.53
N LYS A 336 19.45 10.79 13.41
CA LYS A 336 20.46 10.40 14.38
C LYS A 336 21.63 9.65 13.75
N GLU A 337 21.34 8.87 12.69
CA GLU A 337 22.32 8.15 11.90
C GLU A 337 22.19 8.56 10.42
N PRO A 338 22.76 9.72 10.02
CA PRO A 338 22.58 10.31 8.69
C PRO A 338 22.97 9.41 7.52
N SER A 339 23.86 8.45 7.75
CA SER A 339 24.30 7.49 6.74
C SER A 339 23.16 6.65 6.18
N PHE A 340 22.19 6.28 7.01
CA PHE A 340 21.02 5.51 6.56
C PHE A 340 20.10 6.32 5.65
N ALA A 341 19.87 7.59 5.97
CA ALA A 341 19.10 8.47 5.11
C ALA A 341 19.80 8.72 3.76
N ARG A 342 21.14 8.96 3.80
CA ARG A 342 21.93 9.13 2.58
C ARG A 342 21.98 7.87 1.73
N GLY A 343 22.00 6.69 2.34
CA GLY A 343 21.90 5.40 1.65
C GLY A 343 20.58 5.21 0.88
N MET A 344 19.53 5.95 1.26
CA MET A 344 18.26 6.02 0.51
C MET A 344 18.25 7.15 -0.55
N GLY A 345 19.34 7.88 -0.72
CA GLY A 345 19.48 8.99 -1.67
C GLY A 345 18.94 10.34 -1.15
N ALA A 346 18.68 10.47 0.14
CA ALA A 346 18.30 11.73 0.76
C ALA A 346 19.53 12.56 1.17
N ARG A 347 19.36 13.87 1.28
CA ARG A 347 20.29 14.78 1.97
C ARG A 347 19.95 14.81 3.46
N THR A 348 20.89 15.27 4.29
CA THR A 348 20.66 15.31 5.74
C THR A 348 21.11 16.65 6.31
N THR A 349 20.30 17.21 7.21
CA THR A 349 20.58 18.42 7.98
C THR A 349 20.33 18.17 9.46
N ALA A 350 20.92 19.00 10.34
CA ALA A 350 20.67 18.87 11.76
C ALA A 350 19.26 19.36 12.14
N THR A 351 18.78 20.39 11.46
CA THR A 351 17.48 21.01 11.74
C THR A 351 16.65 21.24 10.47
N VAL A 352 15.36 21.50 10.65
CA VAL A 352 14.43 21.89 9.58
C VAL A 352 14.81 23.26 9.02
N GLU A 353 15.30 24.16 9.88
CA GLU A 353 15.73 25.50 9.49
C GLU A 353 16.93 25.46 8.52
N GLU A 354 17.90 24.60 8.80
CA GLU A 354 19.04 24.37 7.87
C GLU A 354 18.55 23.83 6.52
N ALA A 355 17.63 22.84 6.54
CA ALA A 355 17.06 22.29 5.29
C ALA A 355 16.28 23.38 4.50
N LEU A 356 15.56 24.27 5.17
CA LEU A 356 14.85 25.39 4.54
C LEU A 356 15.84 26.43 3.97
N HIS A 357 16.96 26.65 4.63
CA HIS A 357 18.02 27.52 4.11
C HIS A 357 18.63 26.94 2.83
N GLU A 358 19.02 25.67 2.84
CA GLU A 358 19.52 25.00 1.63
C GLU A 358 18.47 24.94 0.51
N ALA A 359 17.19 24.75 0.85
CA ALA A 359 16.12 24.83 -0.13
C ALA A 359 16.00 26.22 -0.76
N THR A 360 16.17 27.28 0.03
CA THR A 360 16.18 28.67 -0.46
C THR A 360 17.32 28.91 -1.45
N ASP A 361 18.51 28.36 -1.16
CA ASP A 361 19.67 28.47 -2.04
C ASP A 361 19.46 27.73 -3.38
N ILE A 362 18.83 26.55 -3.34
CA ILE A 362 18.49 25.77 -4.55
C ILE A 362 17.47 26.52 -5.41
N LEU A 363 16.44 27.09 -4.78
CA LEU A 363 15.33 27.76 -5.48
C LEU A 363 15.68 29.17 -5.94
N GLY A 364 16.65 29.84 -5.29
CA GLY A 364 17.01 31.22 -5.54
C GLY A 364 15.96 32.24 -5.03
N HIS A 365 14.98 31.79 -4.27
CA HIS A 365 13.95 32.63 -3.63
C HIS A 365 13.43 31.98 -2.34
N LYS A 366 12.75 32.76 -1.50
CA LYS A 366 12.09 32.26 -0.30
C LYS A 366 10.97 31.28 -0.68
N PRO A 367 11.02 29.99 -0.24
CA PRO A 367 10.08 28.99 -0.67
C PRO A 367 8.67 29.20 -0.09
N LYS A 368 7.65 28.88 -0.88
CA LYS A 368 6.29 28.61 -0.38
C LYS A 368 6.27 27.20 0.19
N VAL A 369 5.83 27.05 1.43
CA VAL A 369 5.89 25.77 2.18
C VAL A 369 4.49 25.30 2.53
N ILE A 370 4.17 24.05 2.19
CA ILE A 370 3.03 23.34 2.79
C ILE A 370 3.58 22.40 3.86
N ALA A 371 3.12 22.57 5.10
CA ALA A 371 3.50 21.73 6.23
C ALA A 371 2.39 20.75 6.58
N VAL A 372 2.75 19.47 6.69
CA VAL A 372 1.90 18.37 7.16
C VAL A 372 2.57 17.72 8.37
N PRO A 373 2.40 18.28 9.57
CA PRO A 373 3.17 17.89 10.75
C PRO A 373 2.85 16.47 11.24
N GLU A 374 1.64 15.98 10.99
CA GLU A 374 1.23 14.62 11.34
C GLU A 374 0.82 13.83 10.10
N LEU A 375 1.79 13.17 9.48
CA LEU A 375 1.56 12.36 8.28
C LEU A 375 0.59 11.17 8.53
N SER A 376 0.42 10.77 9.79
CA SER A 376 -0.23 9.52 10.18
C SER A 376 -1.76 9.54 10.11
N LYS A 377 -2.40 10.70 10.04
CA LYS A 377 -3.83 10.76 10.32
C LYS A 377 -4.78 10.75 9.14
N PRO A 378 -4.63 11.42 8.02
CA PRO A 378 -5.58 11.23 6.93
C PRO A 378 -4.94 10.69 5.65
N ALA A 379 -5.65 9.77 5.00
CA ALA A 379 -5.51 9.62 3.57
C ALA A 379 -6.04 10.92 2.93
N PHE A 380 -5.16 11.72 2.35
CA PHE A 380 -5.51 12.96 1.65
C PHE A 380 -4.85 13.00 0.28
N HIS A 381 -5.47 13.78 -0.59
CA HIS A 381 -4.90 14.19 -1.86
C HIS A 381 -4.98 15.71 -1.90
N LEU A 382 -3.83 16.38 -1.92
CA LEU A 382 -3.78 17.86 -1.91
C LEU A 382 -3.78 18.41 -3.32
N THR A 383 -4.60 19.44 -3.55
CA THR A 383 -4.65 20.16 -4.81
C THR A 383 -4.62 21.67 -4.56
N ALA A 384 -3.69 22.39 -5.18
CA ALA A 384 -3.70 23.85 -5.25
C ALA A 384 -4.73 24.30 -6.32
N THR A 385 -5.51 25.34 -6.03
CA THR A 385 -6.59 25.81 -6.92
C THR A 385 -6.29 27.13 -7.59
N ARG A 386 -5.21 27.83 -7.23
CA ARG A 386 -4.72 29.02 -7.94
C ARG A 386 -3.61 28.62 -8.91
N SER A 387 -3.62 29.19 -10.09
CA SER A 387 -2.61 29.01 -11.13
C SER A 387 -1.53 30.10 -11.04
#